data_6d26b3b930cc69932eb0a9684a189910
#
_entry.id   6d26b3b930cc69932eb0a9684a189910
#
_cell.length_a   1.000
_cell.length_b   1.000
_cell.length_c   1.000
_cell.angle_alpha   90.00
_cell.angle_beta   90.00
_cell.angle_gamma   90.00
#
_symmetry.space_group_name_H-M   'P 1'
#
loop_
_entity.id
_entity.type
_entity.pdbx_description
1 polymer ?
#
loop_
_entity_poly.entity_id
_entity_poly.type
_entity_poly.pdbx_seq_one_letter_code
_entity_poly.pdbx_strand_id
1 'polypeptide(L)'
;TCALPISLVPEDRQGEGVVQMMSIQSNMTLSDFSLQGFRRAWKWLNPQKEITCVKEMIRELAIKVSDPDLPITSLSGGNQQKVVLGKALMTRPEVVFLDEPTRGIDVGAKTDVYHLIGKMAQQGLAVMFSSSELDEVMALADRILVMADGRITADLPRHAVTREKLIAASTPQD
;
A
#
# COMPACT_ATOMS: atom_id res chain seq x y z
N THR A 1 5.56 18.46 18.10
CA THR A 1 5.68 17.00 17.83
C THR A 1 5.79 16.79 16.34
N CYS A 2 6.99 16.55 15.82
CA CYS A 2 7.16 16.01 14.49
C CYS A 2 6.66 14.55 14.53
N ALA A 3 5.36 14.35 14.31
CA ALA A 3 4.85 13.02 14.00
C ALA A 3 5.38 12.66 12.62
N LEU A 4 6.13 11.59 12.50
CA LEU A 4 6.50 11.03 11.20
C LEU A 4 5.20 10.73 10.44
N PRO A 5 5.05 11.19 9.20
CA PRO A 5 3.87 10.85 8.42
C PRO A 5 3.91 9.36 8.09
N ILE A 6 3.03 8.60 8.72
CA ILE A 6 2.89 7.16 8.56
C ILE A 6 1.55 6.90 7.89
N SER A 7 1.53 6.05 6.86
CA SER A 7 0.31 5.61 6.20
C SER A 7 0.13 4.09 6.32
N LEU A 8 -1.12 3.66 6.40
CA LEU A 8 -1.52 2.26 6.44
C LEU A 8 -2.35 1.91 5.19
N VAL A 9 -2.02 0.79 4.58
CA VAL A 9 -2.83 0.11 3.58
C VAL A 9 -3.41 -1.14 4.24
N PRO A 10 -4.73 -1.20 4.45
CA PRO A 10 -5.36 -2.31 5.18
C PRO A 10 -5.48 -3.56 4.32
N GLU A 11 -5.63 -4.71 4.98
CA GLU A 11 -5.87 -6.01 4.35
C GLU A 11 -7.19 -6.03 3.56
N ASP A 12 -8.29 -5.60 4.20
CA ASP A 12 -9.60 -5.51 3.53
C ASP A 12 -9.71 -4.21 2.72
N ARG A 13 -9.19 -4.27 1.47
CA ARG A 13 -9.27 -3.11 0.57
C ARG A 13 -10.68 -2.65 0.28
N GLN A 14 -11.67 -3.59 0.27
CA GLN A 14 -13.06 -3.26 -0.10
C GLN A 14 -13.86 -2.68 1.06
N GLY A 15 -13.64 -3.15 2.27
CA GLY A 15 -14.31 -2.66 3.47
C GLY A 15 -13.64 -1.44 4.09
N GLU A 16 -12.31 -1.40 4.09
CA GLU A 16 -11.54 -0.37 4.78
C GLU A 16 -10.70 0.50 3.85
N GLY A 17 -10.22 -0.07 2.75
CA GLY A 17 -9.32 0.61 1.83
C GLY A 17 -9.99 1.65 0.96
N VAL A 18 -11.24 1.40 0.49
CA VAL A 18 -11.96 2.26 -0.45
C VAL A 18 -13.41 2.50 -0.04
N VAL A 19 -13.99 3.59 -0.52
CA VAL A 19 -15.43 3.86 -0.46
C VAL A 19 -16.02 3.46 -1.81
N GLN A 20 -16.74 2.34 -1.87
CA GLN A 20 -17.18 1.71 -3.12
C GLN A 20 -18.08 2.59 -3.97
N MET A 21 -18.89 3.47 -3.35
CA MET A 21 -19.81 4.39 -4.03
C MET A 21 -19.10 5.62 -4.61
N MET A 22 -17.85 5.87 -4.25
CA MET A 22 -17.07 7.01 -4.72
C MET A 22 -16.31 6.69 -6.01
N SER A 23 -15.97 7.74 -6.76
CA SER A 23 -15.13 7.64 -7.94
C SER A 23 -13.68 7.25 -7.55
N ILE A 24 -12.91 6.81 -8.53
CA ILE A 24 -11.48 6.49 -8.39
C ILE A 24 -10.73 7.72 -7.88
N GLN A 25 -10.97 8.89 -8.50
CA GLN A 25 -10.38 10.16 -8.09
C GLN A 25 -10.68 10.47 -6.62
N SER A 26 -11.95 10.44 -6.22
CA SER A 26 -12.37 10.76 -4.85
C SER A 26 -11.78 9.79 -3.83
N ASN A 27 -11.70 8.49 -4.16
CA ASN A 27 -11.03 7.52 -3.28
C ASN A 27 -9.56 7.84 -3.09
N MET A 28 -8.86 8.20 -4.17
CA MET A 28 -7.42 8.46 -4.13
C MET A 28 -7.10 9.70 -3.28
N THR A 29 -7.91 10.75 -3.36
CA THR A 29 -7.68 12.01 -2.64
C THR A 29 -8.22 12.05 -1.22
N LEU A 30 -9.02 11.05 -0.82
CA LEU A 30 -9.74 11.02 0.44
C LEU A 30 -8.84 11.22 1.68
N SER A 31 -7.61 10.72 1.67
CA SER A 31 -6.68 10.83 2.80
C SER A 31 -5.94 12.18 2.87
N ASP A 32 -5.91 12.95 1.78
CA ASP A 32 -5.14 14.21 1.71
C ASP A 32 -5.97 15.48 1.94
N PHE A 33 -7.23 15.33 2.29
CA PHE A 33 -8.15 16.47 2.49
C PHE A 33 -7.68 17.50 3.51
N SER A 34 -6.85 17.11 4.47
CA SER A 34 -6.50 17.98 5.59
C SER A 34 -5.08 18.56 5.54
N LEU A 35 -4.16 17.91 4.82
CA LEU A 35 -2.74 18.13 5.07
C LEU A 35 -1.99 18.91 3.98
N GLN A 36 -2.40 18.88 2.73
CA GLN A 36 -1.48 19.24 1.65
C GLN A 36 -1.96 20.28 0.62
N GLY A 37 -2.94 21.06 0.95
CA GLY A 37 -3.18 22.23 0.09
C GLY A 37 -3.91 21.95 -1.21
N PHE A 38 -4.81 20.99 -1.28
CA PHE A 38 -5.98 21.10 -2.15
C PHE A 38 -6.89 22.22 -1.68
N ARG A 39 -6.61 22.77 -0.48
CA ARG A 39 -7.32 23.92 0.08
C ARG A 39 -6.74 25.22 -0.49
N ARG A 40 -7.59 26.03 -1.07
CA ARG A 40 -7.31 27.45 -1.33
C ARG A 40 -7.18 28.21 0.00
N ALA A 41 -6.56 29.39 -0.02
CA ALA A 41 -6.36 30.25 1.14
C ALA A 41 -7.62 30.52 1.99
N TRP A 42 -8.81 30.26 1.47
CA TRP A 42 -10.12 30.42 2.11
C TRP A 42 -10.85 29.08 2.35
N LYS A 43 -10.13 28.00 2.62
CA LYS A 43 -10.71 26.65 2.91
C LYS A 43 -11.45 25.96 1.75
N TRP A 44 -11.33 26.40 0.52
CA TRP A 44 -11.93 25.75 -0.66
C TRP A 44 -10.96 24.76 -1.30
N LEU A 45 -11.48 23.64 -1.77
CA LEU A 45 -10.72 22.67 -2.57
C LEU A 45 -10.24 23.33 -3.86
N ASN A 46 -9.08 22.91 -4.37
CA ASN A 46 -8.58 23.29 -5.68
C ASN A 46 -8.73 22.11 -6.66
N PRO A 47 -9.84 22.04 -7.43
CA PRO A 47 -10.13 20.89 -8.30
C PRO A 47 -9.04 20.64 -9.34
N GLN A 48 -8.42 21.70 -9.89
CA GLN A 48 -7.39 21.53 -10.91
C GLN A 48 -6.12 20.86 -10.35
N LYS A 49 -5.72 21.23 -9.15
CA LYS A 49 -4.58 20.62 -8.47
C LYS A 49 -4.87 19.16 -8.14
N GLU A 50 -6.07 18.87 -7.66
CA GLU A 50 -6.54 17.52 -7.36
C GLU A 50 -6.46 16.63 -8.61
N ILE A 51 -7.09 17.06 -9.71
CA ILE A 51 -7.07 16.33 -10.99
C ILE A 51 -5.63 16.07 -11.46
N THR A 52 -4.74 17.05 -11.35
CA THR A 52 -3.34 16.90 -11.76
C THR A 52 -2.63 15.86 -10.93
N CYS A 53 -2.73 15.94 -9.60
CA CYS A 53 -2.12 14.97 -8.69
C CYS A 53 -2.65 13.55 -8.90
N VAL A 54 -3.96 13.39 -9.11
CA VAL A 54 -4.55 12.08 -9.41
C VAL A 54 -4.03 11.50 -10.72
N LYS A 55 -3.94 12.32 -11.78
CA LYS A 55 -3.39 11.87 -13.08
C LYS A 55 -1.92 11.46 -12.98
N GLU A 56 -1.14 12.18 -12.19
CA GLU A 56 0.26 11.84 -11.94
C GLU A 56 0.37 10.51 -11.19
N MET A 57 -0.43 10.31 -10.14
CA MET A 57 -0.45 9.08 -9.36
C MET A 57 -0.93 7.88 -10.20
N ILE A 58 -1.97 8.03 -11.01
CA ILE A 58 -2.46 7.00 -11.95
C ILE A 58 -1.32 6.54 -12.87
N ARG A 59 -0.54 7.49 -13.41
CA ARG A 59 0.59 7.19 -14.28
C ARG A 59 1.73 6.52 -13.52
N GLU A 60 2.05 7.04 -12.34
CA GLU A 60 3.15 6.53 -11.51
C GLU A 60 2.94 5.08 -11.07
N LEU A 61 1.70 4.73 -10.70
CA LEU A 61 1.31 3.38 -10.27
C LEU A 61 0.84 2.50 -11.43
N ALA A 62 0.89 3.00 -12.67
CA ALA A 62 0.40 2.30 -13.86
C ALA A 62 -1.01 1.72 -13.66
N ILE A 63 -1.94 2.53 -13.14
CA ILE A 63 -3.33 2.13 -12.94
C ILE A 63 -4.04 2.13 -14.29
N LYS A 64 -4.62 0.98 -14.66
CA LYS A 64 -5.39 0.86 -15.90
C LYS A 64 -6.80 1.39 -15.67
N VAL A 65 -7.04 2.62 -16.06
CA VAL A 65 -8.32 3.33 -15.90
C VAL A 65 -8.64 4.10 -17.18
N SER A 66 -9.89 4.07 -17.60
CA SER A 66 -10.38 4.85 -18.75
C SER A 66 -10.78 6.26 -18.34
N ASP A 67 -11.41 6.40 -17.17
CA ASP A 67 -11.90 7.65 -16.63
C ASP A 67 -11.83 7.62 -15.09
N PRO A 68 -11.08 8.55 -14.45
CA PRO A 68 -10.99 8.61 -12.99
C PRO A 68 -12.31 8.95 -12.26
N ASP A 69 -13.29 9.47 -12.97
CA ASP A 69 -14.62 9.80 -12.40
C ASP A 69 -15.54 8.57 -12.29
N LEU A 70 -15.16 7.44 -12.90
CA LEU A 70 -15.87 6.19 -12.73
C LEU A 70 -15.80 5.65 -11.30
N PRO A 71 -16.83 4.92 -10.84
CA PRO A 71 -16.81 4.25 -9.54
C PRO A 71 -15.60 3.31 -9.41
N ILE A 72 -15.03 3.21 -8.20
CA ILE A 72 -13.88 2.32 -7.92
C ILE A 72 -14.19 0.85 -8.28
N THR A 73 -15.45 0.45 -8.21
CA THR A 73 -15.92 -0.89 -8.57
C THR A 73 -15.77 -1.24 -10.04
N SER A 74 -15.52 -0.26 -10.92
CA SER A 74 -15.23 -0.50 -12.34
C SER A 74 -13.82 -1.08 -12.57
N LEU A 75 -12.94 -1.04 -11.57
CA LEU A 75 -11.57 -1.53 -11.66
C LEU A 75 -11.47 -3.01 -11.23
N SER A 76 -10.50 -3.71 -11.85
CA SER A 76 -10.06 -5.03 -11.36
C SER A 76 -9.46 -4.92 -9.95
N GLY A 77 -9.43 -6.03 -9.20
CA GLY A 77 -8.89 -6.07 -7.85
C GLY A 77 -7.46 -5.52 -7.75
N GLY A 78 -6.60 -5.85 -8.70
CA GLY A 78 -5.22 -5.34 -8.73
C GLY A 78 -5.15 -3.82 -8.96
N ASN A 79 -6.04 -3.25 -9.81
CA ASN A 79 -6.09 -1.80 -9.99
C ASN A 79 -6.73 -1.09 -8.79
N GLN A 80 -7.71 -1.70 -8.11
CA GLN A 80 -8.23 -1.19 -6.83
C GLN A 80 -7.11 -1.13 -5.78
N GLN A 81 -6.29 -2.18 -5.67
CA GLN A 81 -5.14 -2.20 -4.76
C GLN A 81 -4.16 -1.07 -5.05
N LYS A 82 -3.87 -0.81 -6.33
CA LYS A 82 -3.04 0.33 -6.73
C LYS A 82 -3.66 1.68 -6.35
N VAL A 83 -4.99 1.82 -6.39
CA VAL A 83 -5.69 3.03 -5.90
C VAL A 83 -5.52 3.18 -4.39
N VAL A 84 -5.64 2.11 -3.60
CA VAL A 84 -5.42 2.16 -2.14
C VAL A 84 -3.98 2.55 -1.81
N LEU A 85 -3.00 1.99 -2.55
CA LEU A 85 -1.60 2.42 -2.46
C LEU A 85 -1.44 3.90 -2.80
N GLY A 86 -2.05 4.36 -3.90
CA GLY A 86 -2.04 5.76 -4.31
C GLY A 86 -2.62 6.69 -3.25
N LYS A 87 -3.74 6.31 -2.66
CA LYS A 87 -4.37 7.02 -1.53
C LYS A 87 -3.39 7.18 -0.35
N ALA A 88 -2.64 6.14 0.00
CA ALA A 88 -1.63 6.19 1.04
C ALA A 88 -0.46 7.11 0.65
N LEU A 89 0.06 6.99 -0.57
CA LEU A 89 1.20 7.76 -1.06
C LEU A 89 0.90 9.25 -1.25
N MET A 90 -0.34 9.63 -1.53
CA MET A 90 -0.74 11.04 -1.67
C MET A 90 -0.55 11.83 -0.36
N THR A 91 -0.53 11.16 0.79
CA THR A 91 -0.20 11.80 2.09
C THR A 91 1.29 12.09 2.25
N ARG A 92 2.13 11.69 1.28
CA ARG A 92 3.60 11.80 1.30
C ARG A 92 4.20 11.25 2.59
N PRO A 93 3.94 9.98 2.89
CA PRO A 93 4.44 9.36 4.11
C PRO A 93 5.96 9.16 4.05
N GLU A 94 6.59 9.05 5.21
CA GLU A 94 7.97 8.57 5.35
C GLU A 94 8.00 7.06 5.63
N VAL A 95 6.88 6.53 6.17
CA VAL A 95 6.70 5.11 6.46
C VAL A 95 5.35 4.65 5.93
N VAL A 96 5.33 3.50 5.25
CA VAL A 96 4.09 2.83 4.82
C VAL A 96 4.02 1.44 5.43
N PHE A 97 2.90 1.15 6.07
CA PHE A 97 2.53 -0.19 6.48
C PHE A 97 1.56 -0.78 5.46
N LEU A 98 1.86 -1.97 4.97
CA LEU A 98 1.05 -2.71 4.02
C LEU A 98 0.60 -4.02 4.67
N ASP A 99 -0.69 -4.17 4.90
CA ASP A 99 -1.24 -5.39 5.48
C ASP A 99 -1.78 -6.28 4.37
N GLU A 100 -1.17 -7.46 4.19
CA GLU A 100 -1.50 -8.44 3.14
C GLU A 100 -1.72 -7.79 1.75
N PRO A 101 -0.73 -7.03 1.22
CA PRO A 101 -0.94 -6.11 0.09
C PRO A 101 -1.34 -6.81 -1.22
N THR A 102 -1.16 -8.11 -1.31
CA THR A 102 -1.46 -8.91 -2.52
C THR A 102 -2.59 -9.89 -2.34
N ARG A 103 -3.26 -9.87 -1.18
CA ARG A 103 -4.38 -10.76 -0.90
C ARG A 103 -5.55 -10.52 -1.86
N GLY A 104 -6.06 -11.61 -2.44
CA GLY A 104 -7.23 -11.57 -3.31
C GLY A 104 -7.03 -10.84 -4.65
N ILE A 105 -5.79 -10.75 -5.14
CA ILE A 105 -5.49 -10.28 -6.50
C ILE A 105 -4.86 -11.41 -7.33
N ASP A 106 -4.96 -11.29 -8.65
CA ASP A 106 -4.40 -12.26 -9.58
C ASP A 106 -2.85 -12.21 -9.62
N VAL A 107 -2.24 -13.31 -10.10
CA VAL A 107 -0.76 -13.46 -10.12
C VAL A 107 -0.06 -12.36 -10.89
N GLY A 108 -0.64 -11.90 -12.01
CA GLY A 108 -0.05 -10.81 -12.79
C GLY A 108 -0.06 -9.49 -12.02
N ALA A 109 -1.17 -9.20 -11.34
CA ALA A 109 -1.29 -7.99 -10.53
C ALA A 109 -0.41 -8.05 -9.26
N LYS A 110 -0.15 -9.25 -8.68
CA LYS A 110 0.83 -9.41 -7.59
C LYS A 110 2.21 -8.91 -8.00
N THR A 111 2.68 -9.32 -9.16
CA THR A 111 3.99 -8.88 -9.69
C THR A 111 4.07 -7.37 -9.83
N ASP A 112 3.00 -6.73 -10.30
CA ASP A 112 2.94 -5.28 -10.39
C ASP A 112 3.06 -4.61 -9.00
N VAL A 113 2.37 -5.15 -7.98
CA VAL A 113 2.45 -4.64 -6.60
C VAL A 113 3.85 -4.82 -6.03
N TYR A 114 4.52 -5.96 -6.28
CA TYR A 114 5.92 -6.17 -5.86
C TYR A 114 6.87 -5.15 -6.46
N HIS A 115 6.74 -4.85 -7.75
CA HIS A 115 7.52 -3.80 -8.40
C HIS A 115 7.27 -2.42 -7.77
N LEU A 116 6.01 -2.11 -7.41
CA LEU A 116 5.67 -0.86 -6.76
C LEU A 116 6.29 -0.76 -5.36
N ILE A 117 6.24 -1.83 -4.56
CA ILE A 117 6.89 -1.90 -3.24
C ILE A 117 8.40 -1.65 -3.37
N GLY A 118 9.06 -2.36 -4.29
CA GLY A 118 10.48 -2.17 -4.56
C GLY A 118 10.82 -0.75 -5.01
N LYS A 119 10.00 -0.14 -5.87
CA LYS A 119 10.16 1.25 -6.31
C LYS A 119 10.03 2.23 -5.16
N MET A 120 9.03 2.06 -4.28
CA MET A 120 8.85 2.90 -3.10
C MET A 120 10.09 2.85 -2.19
N ALA A 121 10.60 1.65 -1.91
CA ALA A 121 11.82 1.48 -1.10
C ALA A 121 13.04 2.15 -1.76
N GLN A 122 13.23 2.01 -3.07
CA GLN A 122 14.30 2.67 -3.82
C GLN A 122 14.19 4.20 -3.78
N GLN A 123 13.00 4.75 -3.67
CA GLN A 123 12.75 6.19 -3.52
C GLN A 123 13.00 6.68 -2.08
N GLY A 124 13.40 5.82 -1.17
CA GLY A 124 13.73 6.16 0.22
C GLY A 124 12.57 6.03 1.20
N LEU A 125 11.42 5.50 0.77
CA LEU A 125 10.30 5.23 1.65
C LEU A 125 10.58 4.00 2.52
N ALA A 126 10.39 4.10 3.82
CA ALA A 126 10.43 2.94 4.69
C ALA A 126 9.13 2.13 4.51
N VAL A 127 9.27 0.89 4.04
CA VAL A 127 8.13 0.01 3.80
C VAL A 127 8.18 -1.15 4.78
N MET A 128 7.11 -1.33 5.53
CA MET A 128 6.87 -2.52 6.33
C MET A 128 5.60 -3.21 5.80
N PHE A 129 5.67 -4.50 5.54
CA PHE A 129 4.49 -5.25 5.10
C PHE A 129 4.35 -6.54 5.90
N SER A 130 3.10 -6.95 6.11
CA SER A 130 2.76 -8.28 6.59
C SER A 130 2.34 -9.14 5.41
N SER A 131 2.68 -10.42 5.45
CA SER A 131 2.18 -11.40 4.49
C SER A 131 2.19 -12.79 5.11
N SER A 132 1.16 -13.56 4.82
CA SER A 132 1.07 -14.99 5.11
C SER A 132 1.77 -15.85 4.05
N GLU A 133 2.15 -15.27 2.91
CA GLU A 133 2.83 -15.97 1.82
C GLU A 133 4.36 -15.90 1.99
N LEU A 134 5.00 -17.01 2.38
CA LEU A 134 6.46 -17.06 2.60
C LEU A 134 7.25 -16.63 1.37
N ASP A 135 6.80 -17.00 0.18
CA ASP A 135 7.51 -16.69 -1.07
C ASP A 135 7.49 -15.17 -1.35
N GLU A 136 6.41 -14.47 -0.99
CA GLU A 136 6.32 -13.01 -1.05
C GLU A 136 7.32 -12.35 -0.11
N VAL A 137 7.32 -12.75 1.15
CA VAL A 137 8.23 -12.21 2.16
C VAL A 137 9.69 -12.43 1.76
N MET A 138 10.03 -13.64 1.31
CA MET A 138 11.38 -13.97 0.86
C MET A 138 11.80 -13.20 -0.40
N ALA A 139 10.87 -12.85 -1.28
CA ALA A 139 11.18 -12.12 -2.50
C ALA A 139 11.46 -10.63 -2.27
N LEU A 140 10.73 -10.00 -1.34
CA LEU A 140 10.68 -8.55 -1.19
C LEU A 140 11.47 -8.00 0.00
N ALA A 141 11.49 -8.73 1.14
CA ALA A 141 11.98 -8.15 2.38
C ALA A 141 13.52 -8.16 2.49
N ASP A 142 14.08 -7.09 3.03
CA ASP A 142 15.50 -7.01 3.43
C ASP A 142 15.74 -7.56 4.83
N ARG A 143 14.70 -7.50 5.69
CA ARG A 143 14.69 -8.01 7.06
C ARG A 143 13.32 -8.59 7.36
N ILE A 144 13.27 -9.74 7.99
CA ILE A 144 12.04 -10.47 8.26
C ILE A 144 11.89 -10.69 9.75
N LEU A 145 10.76 -10.23 10.29
CA LEU A 145 10.32 -10.53 11.64
C LEU A 145 9.25 -11.63 11.55
N VAL A 146 9.51 -12.76 12.19
CA VAL A 146 8.53 -13.85 12.27
C VAL A 146 7.75 -13.71 13.58
N MET A 147 6.44 -13.83 13.49
CA MET A 147 5.56 -13.78 14.65
C MET A 147 4.80 -15.09 14.80
N ALA A 148 4.75 -15.62 16.01
CA ALA A 148 3.87 -16.71 16.41
C ALA A 148 3.30 -16.42 17.80
N ASP A 149 2.03 -16.72 18.02
CA ASP A 149 1.31 -16.53 19.29
C ASP A 149 1.49 -15.11 19.90
N GLY A 150 1.46 -14.08 19.05
CA GLY A 150 1.58 -12.69 19.49
C GLY A 150 3.00 -12.27 19.92
N ARG A 151 4.03 -13.09 19.63
CA ARG A 151 5.43 -12.81 19.96
C ARG A 151 6.31 -12.85 18.71
N ILE A 152 7.37 -12.05 18.70
CA ILE A 152 8.43 -12.15 17.69
C ILE A 152 9.29 -13.35 18.06
N THR A 153 9.29 -14.36 17.19
CA THR A 153 10.03 -15.61 17.36
C THR A 153 11.35 -15.64 16.61
N ALA A 154 11.47 -14.82 15.57
CA ALA A 154 12.73 -14.63 14.85
C ALA A 154 12.84 -13.22 14.25
N ASP A 155 14.08 -12.76 14.11
CA ASP A 155 14.49 -11.52 13.44
C ASP A 155 15.67 -11.85 12.52
N LEU A 156 15.42 -11.90 11.22
CA LEU A 156 16.34 -12.44 10.24
C LEU A 156 16.64 -11.44 9.13
N PRO A 157 17.92 -11.09 8.90
CA PRO A 157 18.30 -10.35 7.70
C PRO A 157 18.18 -11.26 6.47
N ARG A 158 17.89 -10.69 5.29
CA ARG A 158 17.65 -11.42 4.04
C ARG A 158 18.63 -12.55 3.75
N HIS A 159 19.93 -12.31 3.96
CA HIS A 159 20.98 -13.29 3.67
C HIS A 159 20.98 -14.51 4.61
N ALA A 160 20.31 -14.43 5.75
CA ALA A 160 20.21 -15.51 6.74
C ALA A 160 18.89 -16.31 6.62
N VAL A 161 17.96 -15.86 5.75
CA VAL A 161 16.63 -16.43 5.58
C VAL A 161 16.70 -17.72 4.76
N THR A 162 16.05 -18.77 5.26
CA THR A 162 15.65 -19.94 4.49
C THR A 162 14.20 -20.28 4.78
N ARG A 163 13.54 -20.99 3.86
CA ARG A 163 12.13 -21.39 4.01
C ARG A 163 11.92 -22.21 5.28
N GLU A 164 12.86 -23.12 5.57
CA GLU A 164 12.82 -24.00 6.74
C GLU A 164 12.88 -23.19 8.05
N LYS A 165 13.74 -22.16 8.10
CA LYS A 165 13.86 -21.29 9.26
C LYS A 165 12.58 -20.49 9.52
N LEU A 166 11.95 -19.98 8.44
CA LEU A 166 10.69 -19.25 8.56
C LEU A 166 9.59 -20.15 9.07
N ILE A 167 9.45 -21.37 8.51
CA ILE A 167 8.46 -22.36 8.96
C ILE A 167 8.69 -22.75 10.42
N ALA A 168 9.94 -23.05 10.79
CA ALA A 168 10.27 -23.41 12.17
C ALA A 168 9.94 -22.29 13.17
N ALA A 169 10.23 -21.05 12.79
CA ALA A 169 9.94 -19.89 13.64
C ALA A 169 8.45 -19.53 13.70
N SER A 170 7.66 -19.84 12.67
CA SER A 170 6.21 -19.59 12.64
C SER A 170 5.39 -20.66 13.33
N THR A 171 6.01 -21.80 13.71
CA THR A 171 5.33 -22.86 14.44
C THR A 171 5.35 -22.54 15.93
N PRO A 172 4.19 -22.61 16.63
CA PRO A 172 4.14 -22.45 18.09
C PRO A 172 5.12 -23.40 18.77
N GLN A 173 5.92 -22.88 19.68
CA GLN A 173 6.76 -23.74 20.53
C GLN A 173 6.00 -23.98 21.85
N ASP A 174 5.68 -25.25 22.09
CA ASP A 174 5.08 -25.71 23.35
C ASP A 174 5.94 -25.36 24.58
#